data_8e91e1409f07018ffea0cc00e6c5ecee
#
_entry.id   8e91e1409f07018ffea0cc00e6c5ecee
#
_cell.length_a   1.000
_cell.length_b   1.000
_cell.length_c   1.000
_cell.angle_alpha   90.00
_cell.angle_beta   90.00
_cell.angle_gamma   90.00
#
_symmetry.space_group_name_H-M   'P 1'
#
loop_
_entity.id
_entity.type
_entity.pdbx_description
1 polymer ?
#
loop_
_entity_poly.entity_id
_entity_poly.type
_entity_poly.pdbx_seq_one_letter_code
_entity_poly.pdbx_strand_id
1 'polypeptide(L)'
;GVSSAASDVYKRQQMCIQELSTCLQYGLPIKIININNQALGMVRQWQDMQYGGRYAASTYEESLPDFVKLTEAYGHKGFKVTQRNKLGPTLEKAFSMKDKLVFVDVYVDQSEHVYPMLVAPNGSMEDMWLAKGKKA
;
A
#
# COMPACT_ATOMS: atom_id res chain seq x y z
N GLY A 1 11.04 -8.66 -15.75
CA GLY A 1 10.31 -9.23 -14.64
C GLY A 1 9.28 -8.27 -14.09
N VAL A 2 8.15 -8.79 -13.66
CA VAL A 2 7.12 -8.01 -12.97
C VAL A 2 7.33 -8.23 -11.47
N SER A 3 7.59 -7.15 -10.73
CA SER A 3 7.63 -7.21 -9.27
C SER A 3 6.37 -6.57 -8.72
N SER A 4 5.62 -7.30 -7.91
CA SER A 4 4.50 -6.76 -7.13
C SER A 4 4.89 -6.71 -5.66
N ALA A 5 4.79 -5.55 -5.04
CA ALA A 5 4.92 -5.42 -3.60
C ALA A 5 3.57 -4.93 -3.05
N ALA A 6 2.87 -5.81 -2.34
CA ALA A 6 1.68 -5.44 -1.60
C ALA A 6 2.03 -5.45 -0.12
N SER A 7 1.98 -4.34 0.55
CA SER A 7 1.84 -4.21 2.01
C SER A 7 2.16 -2.80 2.47
N ASP A 8 1.76 -2.38 3.66
CA ASP A 8 2.08 -1.14 4.43
C ASP A 8 2.91 -0.11 3.63
N VAL A 9 2.32 0.41 2.63
CA VAL A 9 3.04 0.50 1.40
C VAL A 9 3.75 1.83 1.24
N TYR A 10 3.14 2.92 1.70
CA TYR A 10 3.77 4.21 1.52
C TYR A 10 5.09 4.32 2.29
N LYS A 11 5.18 3.73 3.47
CA LYS A 11 6.40 3.76 4.29
C LYS A 11 7.54 3.01 3.61
N ARG A 12 7.28 1.81 3.10
CA ARG A 12 8.30 1.00 2.42
C ARG A 12 8.75 1.64 1.13
N GLN A 13 7.84 2.18 0.34
CA GLN A 13 8.18 2.88 -0.89
C GLN A 13 9.06 4.10 -0.62
N GLN A 14 8.78 4.87 0.43
CA GLN A 14 9.61 6.02 0.81
C GLN A 14 11.01 5.63 1.29
N MET A 15 11.17 4.45 1.89
CA MET A 15 12.48 3.96 2.34
C MET A 15 13.43 3.59 1.19
N CYS A 16 12.91 3.32 0.00
CA CYS A 16 13.68 2.89 -1.17
C CYS A 16 13.41 3.77 -2.40
N ILE A 17 13.01 5.02 -2.19
CA ILE A 17 12.62 5.92 -3.27
C ILE A 17 13.76 6.22 -4.24
N GLN A 18 15.00 6.24 -3.77
CA GLN A 18 16.20 6.45 -4.57
C GLN A 18 16.40 5.38 -5.64
N GLU A 19 15.85 4.18 -5.45
CA GLU A 19 15.95 3.08 -6.43
C GLU A 19 15.19 3.38 -7.73
N LEU A 20 14.30 4.35 -7.73
CA LEU A 20 13.67 4.84 -8.95
C LEU A 20 14.70 5.40 -9.94
N SER A 21 15.78 6.04 -9.45
CA SER A 21 16.90 6.50 -10.28
C SER A 21 17.63 5.30 -10.91
N THR A 22 17.90 4.26 -10.13
CA THR A 22 18.50 3.02 -10.61
C THR A 22 17.65 2.37 -11.70
N CYS A 23 16.35 2.31 -11.48
CA CYS A 23 15.40 1.77 -12.47
C CYS A 23 15.41 2.56 -13.79
N LEU A 24 15.53 3.88 -13.71
CA LEU A 24 15.61 4.73 -14.89
C LEU A 24 16.91 4.49 -15.66
N GLN A 25 18.03 4.52 -14.94
CA GLN A 25 19.36 4.35 -15.53
C GLN A 25 19.51 3.04 -16.30
N TYR A 26 18.96 1.95 -15.77
CA TYR A 26 19.05 0.63 -16.36
C TYR A 26 17.84 0.22 -17.20
N GLY A 27 16.88 1.13 -17.43
CA GLY A 27 15.69 0.87 -18.24
C GLY A 27 14.82 -0.28 -17.72
N LEU A 28 14.69 -0.44 -16.40
CA LEU A 28 14.01 -1.58 -15.80
C LEU A 28 12.48 -1.46 -15.96
N PRO A 29 11.82 -2.40 -16.65
CA PRO A 29 10.38 -2.32 -16.90
C PRO A 29 9.54 -2.86 -15.73
N ILE A 30 9.78 -2.38 -14.53
CA ILE A 30 9.11 -2.82 -13.31
C ILE A 30 7.70 -2.23 -13.21
N LYS A 31 6.77 -2.99 -12.66
CA LYS A 31 5.42 -2.50 -12.31
C LYS A 31 5.28 -2.48 -10.79
N ILE A 32 5.18 -1.28 -10.22
CA ILE A 32 4.95 -1.07 -8.79
C ILE A 32 3.47 -0.78 -8.58
N ILE A 33 2.80 -1.62 -7.80
CA ILE A 33 1.41 -1.43 -7.42
C ILE A 33 1.40 -1.09 -5.93
N ASN A 34 1.11 0.18 -5.64
CA ASN A 34 1.04 0.72 -4.29
C ASN A 34 -0.39 0.63 -3.77
N ILE A 35 -0.61 -0.15 -2.73
CA ILE A 35 -1.92 -0.23 -2.05
C ILE A 35 -1.94 0.83 -0.96
N ASN A 36 -2.56 1.96 -1.24
CA ASN A 36 -2.48 3.17 -0.44
C ASN A 36 -3.72 3.32 0.45
N ASN A 37 -3.61 2.91 1.70
CA ASN A 37 -4.63 3.10 2.72
C ASN A 37 -4.41 4.37 3.56
N GLN A 38 -3.45 5.21 3.22
CA GLN A 38 -3.11 6.47 3.90
C GLN A 38 -2.85 6.30 5.41
N ALA A 39 -2.45 5.11 5.85
CA ALA A 39 -2.21 4.79 7.24
C ALA A 39 -1.10 3.75 7.42
N LEU A 40 -0.50 3.70 8.58
CA LEU A 40 0.26 2.55 9.04
C LEU A 40 -0.72 1.43 9.39
N GLY A 41 -1.14 0.63 8.41
CA GLY A 41 -2.27 -0.27 8.51
C GLY A 41 -2.23 -1.19 9.72
N MET A 42 -1.11 -1.88 9.95
CA MET A 42 -0.96 -2.77 11.11
C MET A 42 -0.98 -2.00 12.44
N VAL A 43 -0.33 -0.83 12.52
CA VAL A 43 -0.34 0.01 13.74
C VAL A 43 -1.76 0.49 14.02
N ARG A 44 -2.45 0.97 13.00
CA ARG A 44 -3.85 1.39 13.11
C ARG A 44 -4.75 0.23 13.55
N GLN A 45 -4.58 -0.96 12.99
CA GLN A 45 -5.34 -2.16 13.38
C GLN A 45 -5.18 -2.47 14.87
N TRP A 46 -3.96 -2.39 15.40
CA TRP A 46 -3.71 -2.55 16.84
C TRP A 46 -4.39 -1.47 17.67
N GLN A 47 -4.36 -0.22 17.20
CA GLN A 47 -5.02 0.89 17.88
C GLN A 47 -6.55 0.71 17.90
N ASP A 48 -7.13 0.21 16.83
CA ASP A 48 -8.55 -0.15 16.79
C ASP A 48 -8.90 -1.27 17.78
N MET A 49 -8.10 -2.33 17.80
CA MET A 49 -8.40 -3.53 18.57
C MET A 49 -8.11 -3.38 20.07
N GLN A 50 -7.03 -2.70 20.44
CA GLN A 50 -6.54 -2.64 21.82
C GLN A 50 -6.78 -1.29 22.50
N TYR A 51 -6.91 -0.22 21.74
CA TYR A 51 -6.94 1.14 22.27
C TYR A 51 -8.22 1.91 21.90
N GLY A 52 -9.27 1.22 21.47
CA GLY A 52 -10.57 1.82 21.16
C GLY A 52 -10.52 2.89 20.08
N GLY A 53 -9.65 2.71 19.07
CA GLY A 53 -9.51 3.63 17.96
C GLY A 53 -8.83 4.96 18.30
N ARG A 54 -8.07 5.02 19.39
CA ARG A 54 -7.25 6.20 19.73
C ARG A 54 -6.01 6.22 18.86
N TYR A 55 -6.12 6.81 17.67
CA TYR A 55 -5.02 6.88 16.71
C TYR A 55 -3.94 7.87 17.15
N ALA A 56 -2.69 7.43 17.12
CA ALA A 56 -1.52 8.25 17.38
C ALA A 56 -0.43 7.93 16.35
N ALA A 57 -0.05 8.92 15.55
CA ALA A 57 0.97 8.81 14.52
C ALA A 57 0.77 7.63 13.54
N SER A 58 -0.46 7.26 13.24
CA SER A 58 -0.79 6.11 12.39
C SER A 58 -1.60 6.47 11.15
N THR A 59 -2.11 7.70 11.04
CA THR A 59 -2.86 8.21 9.89
C THR A 59 -2.12 9.37 9.24
N TYR A 60 -2.12 9.45 7.90
CA TYR A 60 -1.27 10.36 7.13
C TYR A 60 -2.00 11.00 5.95
N GLU A 61 -3.27 11.31 6.08
CA GLU A 61 -4.12 11.82 4.99
C GLU A 61 -3.58 13.10 4.37
N GLU A 62 -2.99 13.99 5.19
CA GLU A 62 -2.50 15.30 4.76
C GLU A 62 -1.00 15.36 4.47
N SER A 63 -0.23 14.36 4.90
CA SER A 63 1.24 14.40 4.83
C SER A 63 1.86 13.44 3.82
N LEU A 64 1.05 12.64 3.13
CA LEU A 64 1.56 11.76 2.08
C LEU A 64 1.97 12.53 0.84
N PRO A 65 3.12 12.18 0.24
CA PRO A 65 3.50 12.71 -1.04
C PRO A 65 2.53 12.24 -2.14
N ASP A 66 2.37 13.04 -3.17
CA ASP A 66 1.75 12.60 -4.41
C ASP A 66 2.69 11.63 -5.13
N PHE A 67 2.45 10.32 -4.98
CA PHE A 67 3.31 9.29 -5.55
C PHE A 67 3.35 9.30 -7.08
N VAL A 68 2.31 9.81 -7.73
CA VAL A 68 2.30 9.95 -9.19
C VAL A 68 3.30 11.02 -9.62
N LYS A 69 3.20 12.21 -9.03
CA LYS A 69 4.13 13.31 -9.30
C LYS A 69 5.55 12.95 -8.95
N LEU A 70 5.73 12.26 -7.81
CA LEU A 70 7.02 11.76 -7.38
C LEU A 70 7.64 10.81 -8.41
N THR A 71 6.88 9.83 -8.85
CA THR A 71 7.31 8.87 -9.88
C THR A 71 7.64 9.57 -11.21
N GLU A 72 6.84 10.56 -11.60
CA GLU A 72 7.07 11.34 -12.82
C GLU A 72 8.31 12.24 -12.69
N ALA A 73 8.61 12.76 -11.50
CA ALA A 73 9.85 13.52 -11.24
C ALA A 73 11.11 12.65 -11.43
N TYR A 74 11.01 11.34 -11.20
CA TYR A 74 12.08 10.37 -11.50
C TYR A 74 12.07 9.87 -12.97
N GLY A 75 11.27 10.47 -13.85
CA GLY A 75 11.24 10.13 -15.27
C GLY A 75 10.39 8.89 -15.63
N HIS A 76 9.62 8.37 -14.71
CA HIS A 76 8.78 7.20 -14.89
C HIS A 76 7.32 7.56 -15.15
N LYS A 77 6.43 6.57 -15.32
CA LYS A 77 5.00 6.81 -15.50
C LYS A 77 4.21 6.43 -14.25
N GLY A 78 3.41 7.39 -13.75
CA GLY A 78 2.50 7.18 -12.62
C GLY A 78 1.04 7.14 -13.05
N PHE A 79 0.24 6.35 -12.31
CA PHE A 79 -1.22 6.34 -12.38
C PHE A 79 -1.81 6.33 -10.98
N LYS A 80 -2.91 7.07 -10.79
CA LYS A 80 -3.70 7.09 -9.55
C LYS A 80 -5.04 6.42 -9.78
N VAL A 81 -5.42 5.50 -8.88
CA VAL A 81 -6.69 4.80 -8.91
C VAL A 81 -7.44 5.06 -7.60
N THR A 82 -8.58 5.75 -7.70
CA THR A 82 -9.46 6.06 -6.58
C THR A 82 -10.85 5.41 -6.71
N GLN A 83 -11.11 4.77 -7.86
CA GLN A 83 -12.39 4.15 -8.17
C GLN A 83 -12.18 2.71 -8.62
N ARG A 84 -12.96 1.78 -8.06
CA ARG A 84 -12.85 0.34 -8.35
C ARG A 84 -12.95 0.01 -9.84
N ASN A 85 -13.85 0.66 -10.57
CA ASN A 85 -14.05 0.43 -12.00
C ASN A 85 -12.88 0.89 -12.88
N LYS A 86 -11.97 1.71 -12.34
CA LYS A 86 -10.76 2.16 -13.05
C LYS A 86 -9.56 1.24 -12.83
N LEU A 87 -9.63 0.32 -11.87
CA LEU A 87 -8.50 -0.55 -11.53
C LEU A 87 -8.07 -1.45 -12.70
N GLY A 88 -8.99 -2.24 -13.25
CA GLY A 88 -8.71 -3.13 -14.38
C GLY A 88 -8.10 -2.40 -15.57
N PRO A 89 -8.79 -1.40 -16.17
CA PRO A 89 -8.25 -0.64 -17.29
C PRO A 89 -6.89 0.02 -17.02
N THR A 90 -6.65 0.49 -15.77
CA THR A 90 -5.37 1.10 -15.41
C THR A 90 -4.26 0.05 -15.35
N LEU A 91 -4.53 -1.12 -14.79
CA LEU A 91 -3.57 -2.23 -14.74
C LEU A 91 -3.24 -2.72 -16.15
N GLU A 92 -4.23 -2.93 -17.02
CA GLU A 92 -4.01 -3.30 -18.42
C GLU A 92 -3.09 -2.30 -19.12
N LYS A 93 -3.36 -1.00 -18.94
CA LYS A 93 -2.52 0.07 -19.49
C LYS A 93 -1.11 0.04 -18.89
N ALA A 94 -0.96 -0.15 -17.59
CA ALA A 94 0.34 -0.23 -16.94
C ALA A 94 1.17 -1.43 -17.46
N PHE A 95 0.54 -2.59 -17.59
CA PHE A 95 1.20 -3.80 -18.09
C PHE A 95 1.48 -3.80 -19.60
N SER A 96 0.75 -3.00 -20.38
CA SER A 96 1.05 -2.82 -21.81
C SER A 96 2.34 -2.03 -22.08
N MET A 97 2.77 -1.20 -21.14
CA MET A 97 4.02 -0.41 -21.22
C MET A 97 5.23 -1.28 -20.84
N LYS A 98 5.75 -2.06 -21.79
CA LYS A 98 6.79 -3.06 -21.53
C LYS A 98 8.21 -2.50 -21.39
N ASP A 99 8.41 -1.26 -21.75
CA ASP A 99 9.72 -0.60 -21.91
C ASP A 99 10.11 0.31 -20.73
N LYS A 100 9.24 0.48 -19.72
CA LYS A 100 9.46 1.43 -18.65
C LYS A 100 8.86 0.99 -17.31
N LEU A 101 9.37 1.57 -16.24
CA LEU A 101 8.74 1.45 -14.93
C LEU A 101 7.41 2.21 -14.91
N VAL A 102 6.39 1.55 -14.36
CA VAL A 102 5.08 2.16 -14.13
C VAL A 102 4.69 1.97 -12.67
N PHE A 103 4.29 3.07 -12.05
CA PHE A 103 3.80 3.10 -10.68
C PHE A 103 2.27 3.30 -10.68
N VAL A 104 1.55 2.44 -10.01
CA VAL A 104 0.08 2.53 -9.87
C VAL A 104 -0.24 2.72 -8.39
N ASP A 105 -0.70 3.91 -8.02
CA ASP A 105 -1.14 4.25 -6.66
C ASP A 105 -2.63 3.97 -6.51
N VAL A 106 -2.97 2.88 -5.82
CA VAL A 106 -4.34 2.40 -5.64
C VAL A 106 -4.82 2.78 -4.25
N TYR A 107 -5.77 3.70 -4.18
CA TYR A 107 -6.41 4.10 -2.92
C TYR A 107 -7.39 3.03 -2.46
N VAL A 108 -7.25 2.61 -1.21
CA VAL A 108 -8.10 1.61 -0.58
C VAL A 108 -8.66 2.11 0.74
N ASP A 109 -9.67 1.43 1.26
CA ASP A 109 -10.30 1.79 2.52
C ASP A 109 -9.32 1.61 3.69
N GLN A 110 -9.24 2.63 4.55
CA GLN A 110 -8.39 2.62 5.73
C GLN A 110 -8.90 1.67 6.83
N SER A 111 -10.20 1.39 6.83
CA SER A 111 -10.84 0.56 7.85
C SER A 111 -10.70 -0.94 7.61
N GLU A 112 -10.21 -1.33 6.44
CA GLU A 112 -9.95 -2.73 6.12
C GLU A 112 -8.70 -3.22 6.85
N HIS A 113 -8.90 -4.22 7.71
CA HIS A 113 -7.85 -4.83 8.52
C HIS A 113 -7.50 -6.22 8.01
N VAL A 114 -6.35 -6.71 8.47
CA VAL A 114 -5.88 -8.06 8.14
C VAL A 114 -6.53 -9.08 9.08
N TYR A 115 -7.34 -9.96 8.52
CA TYR A 115 -7.97 -11.07 9.23
C TYR A 115 -7.76 -12.40 8.47
N PRO A 116 -7.70 -13.55 9.16
CA PRO A 116 -7.68 -13.73 10.62
C PRO A 116 -6.39 -13.21 11.25
N MET A 117 -6.46 -12.74 12.49
CA MET A 117 -5.32 -12.23 13.23
C MET A 117 -5.25 -12.85 14.63
N LEU A 118 -4.09 -13.41 14.97
CA LEU A 118 -3.81 -13.91 16.30
C LEU A 118 -3.25 -12.78 17.16
N VAL A 119 -3.86 -12.53 18.31
CA VAL A 119 -3.51 -11.39 19.19
C VAL A 119 -2.97 -11.91 20.52
N ALA A 120 -1.78 -11.40 20.87
CA ALA A 120 -1.22 -11.60 22.21
C ALA A 120 -2.20 -11.12 23.33
N PRO A 121 -2.11 -11.62 24.58
CA PRO A 121 -0.87 -12.17 25.16
C PRO A 121 -0.67 -13.68 24.98
N ASN A 122 -1.72 -14.45 24.81
CA ASN A 122 -1.58 -15.90 24.91
C ASN A 122 -1.29 -16.59 23.56
N GLY A 123 -1.63 -15.94 22.44
CA GLY A 123 -1.38 -16.45 21.09
C GLY A 123 -2.08 -17.79 20.79
N SER A 124 -3.16 -18.13 21.52
CA SER A 124 -3.93 -19.32 21.28
C SER A 124 -4.93 -19.15 20.11
N MET A 125 -5.40 -20.25 19.56
CA MET A 125 -6.44 -20.20 18.53
C MET A 125 -7.74 -19.56 19.03
N GLU A 126 -8.01 -19.63 20.32
CA GLU A 126 -9.17 -19.02 20.99
C GLU A 126 -9.07 -17.48 21.02
N ASP A 127 -7.86 -16.95 20.92
CA ASP A 127 -7.61 -15.50 20.86
C ASP A 127 -7.62 -14.96 19.42
N MET A 128 -7.96 -15.78 18.45
CA MET A 128 -7.96 -15.40 17.04
C MET A 128 -9.13 -14.46 16.73
N TRP A 129 -8.83 -13.35 16.10
CA TRP A 129 -9.83 -12.46 15.53
C TRP A 129 -10.13 -12.87 14.08
N LEU A 130 -11.37 -13.27 13.82
CA LEU A 130 -11.82 -13.68 12.49
C LEU A 130 -12.33 -12.52 11.64
N ALA A 131 -12.82 -11.48 12.30
CA ALA A 131 -13.27 -10.23 11.70
C ALA A 131 -13.32 -9.13 12.77
N LYS A 132 -13.56 -7.88 12.39
CA LYS A 132 -13.72 -6.76 13.34
C LYS A 132 -14.80 -7.10 14.37
N GLY A 133 -14.40 -7.14 15.66
CA GLY A 133 -15.31 -7.45 16.78
C GLY A 133 -15.75 -8.92 16.89
N LYS A 134 -15.15 -9.85 16.12
CA LYS A 134 -15.48 -11.28 16.16
C LYS A 134 -14.23 -12.10 16.47
N LYS A 135 -14.17 -12.66 17.67
CA LYS A 135 -13.18 -13.68 18.06
C LYS A 135 -13.64 -15.09 17.62
N ALA A 136 -12.68 -16.01 17.55
CA ALA A 136 -12.94 -17.42 17.33
C ALA A 136 -13.79 -18.03 18.46
#